data_05dda8a58ec54da2c6559bcc6508c0df
#
_entry.id   05dda8a58ec54da2c6559bcc6508c0df
#
_cell.length_a   1.000
_cell.length_b   1.000
_cell.length_c   1.000
_cell.angle_alpha   90.00
_cell.angle_beta   90.00
_cell.angle_gamma   90.00
#
_symmetry.space_group_name_H-M   'P 1'
#
loop_
_entity.id
_entity.type
_entity.pdbx_description
1 polymer ?
#
loop_
_entity_poly.entity_id
_entity_poly.type
_entity_poly.pdbx_seq_one_letter_code
_entity_poly.pdbx_strand_id
1 'polypeptide(L)'
;MTTKVPASFNKWIEKVKTTFPENEKLHRMFEKCFTNTYTTTLQETEDGLPFVITGDIPAMWLRDSTSQIRPYLIVAEEDEEMATVIENLVKLQTNCILHDPYANAFNKSANGAGFQNDKTAMTDLVWERKYEIDSLCYPIQLAYLLWKSTNRTAHFTEEFRKALHQIIEVFKIEQKHTEQSSYRFERENVRQSDTLNNNGKGTDVSYTGMSWSGFRPSDDACMYGYLVPSNMFLVVVMDYIQEIASAFYPEDKDLQKDGLELRTEVAAGIETYAKQAHPYYGDVYAYEVDGTGRKLFMDDANVPSLLAAPYLGFCEKTDPAYQATRKLILSRENPYFVEGSVLTGIGSPHTPDHYVWPIALSIEGLTAETEAEKQVVLEMLIAGDGGTDYMHEGVNASNPAEFTRDWFAWSNAMFSEFVLSLCGVYVKGSPLSK
;
A
#
# COMPACT_ATOMS: atom_id res chain seq x y z
N MET A 1 5.04 6.55 -26.60
CA MET A 1 6.48 6.36 -26.96
C MET A 1 6.94 5.10 -26.28
N THR A 2 7.55 4.15 -26.96
CA THR A 2 8.19 3.01 -26.30
C THR A 2 9.45 3.55 -25.61
N THR A 3 9.34 3.85 -24.36
CA THR A 3 10.44 4.36 -23.55
C THR A 3 11.47 3.23 -23.41
N LYS A 4 12.67 3.42 -23.94
CA LYS A 4 13.74 2.42 -23.82
C LYS A 4 14.11 2.31 -22.35
N VAL A 5 14.07 1.09 -21.81
CA VAL A 5 14.47 0.82 -20.43
C VAL A 5 15.91 1.28 -20.19
N PRO A 6 16.21 2.07 -19.15
CA PRO A 6 17.56 2.49 -18.82
C PRO A 6 18.50 1.30 -18.59
N ALA A 7 19.76 1.45 -18.96
CA ALA A 7 20.76 0.39 -18.80
C ALA A 7 20.98 -0.01 -17.32
N SER A 8 20.69 0.87 -16.38
CA SER A 8 20.75 0.63 -14.94
C SER A 8 19.84 -0.50 -14.45
N PHE A 9 18.72 -0.76 -15.16
CA PHE A 9 17.84 -1.90 -14.86
C PHE A 9 18.49 -3.25 -15.17
N ASN A 10 19.37 -3.31 -16.19
CA ASN A 10 19.99 -4.57 -16.63
C ASN A 10 20.79 -5.25 -15.52
N LYS A 11 21.42 -4.49 -14.63
CA LYS A 11 22.14 -5.02 -13.46
C LYS A 11 21.25 -5.94 -12.63
N TRP A 12 20.02 -5.55 -12.40
CA TRP A 12 19.07 -6.29 -11.55
C TRP A 12 18.44 -7.45 -12.30
N ILE A 13 18.15 -7.29 -13.59
CA ILE A 13 17.69 -8.38 -14.46
C ILE A 13 18.75 -9.50 -14.53
N GLU A 14 20.00 -9.16 -14.75
CA GLU A 14 21.10 -10.14 -14.77
C GLU A 14 21.38 -10.76 -13.38
N LYS A 15 21.13 -10.01 -12.29
CA LYS A 15 21.22 -10.56 -10.93
C LYS A 15 20.23 -11.69 -10.73
N VAL A 16 18.97 -11.53 -11.17
CA VAL A 16 17.94 -12.58 -11.09
C VAL A 16 18.30 -13.76 -11.98
N LYS A 17 18.73 -13.54 -13.22
CA LYS A 17 19.15 -14.62 -14.12
C LYS A 17 20.31 -15.44 -13.54
N THR A 18 21.26 -14.76 -12.89
CA THR A 18 22.41 -15.43 -12.25
C THR A 18 22.00 -16.21 -11.00
N THR A 19 21.03 -15.72 -10.24
CA THR A 19 20.53 -16.37 -9.01
C THR A 19 19.69 -17.61 -9.33
N PHE A 20 18.95 -17.59 -10.43
CA PHE A 20 18.03 -18.66 -10.85
C PHE A 20 18.36 -19.18 -12.28
N PRO A 21 19.56 -19.70 -12.54
CA PRO A 21 20.07 -19.93 -13.90
C PRO A 21 19.20 -20.86 -14.76
N GLU A 22 18.47 -21.79 -14.14
CA GLU A 22 17.65 -22.79 -14.85
C GLU A 22 16.18 -22.36 -15.03
N ASN A 23 15.76 -21.17 -14.51
CA ASN A 23 14.37 -20.75 -14.52
C ASN A 23 14.09 -19.68 -15.56
N GLU A 24 14.07 -20.07 -16.84
CA GLU A 24 13.82 -19.15 -17.96
C GLU A 24 12.45 -18.44 -17.87
N LYS A 25 11.43 -19.10 -17.31
CA LYS A 25 10.11 -18.48 -17.13
C LYS A 25 10.20 -17.32 -16.14
N LEU A 26 10.85 -17.53 -15.00
CA LEU A 26 11.07 -16.47 -14.01
C LEU A 26 11.86 -15.31 -14.61
N HIS A 27 12.86 -15.57 -15.46
CA HIS A 27 13.62 -14.50 -16.12
C HIS A 27 12.70 -13.59 -16.95
N ARG A 28 11.82 -14.17 -17.78
CA ARG A 28 10.87 -13.39 -18.60
C ARG A 28 9.87 -12.64 -17.75
N MET A 29 9.27 -13.31 -16.75
CA MET A 29 8.32 -12.70 -15.84
C MET A 29 8.94 -11.52 -15.10
N PHE A 30 10.12 -11.72 -14.50
CA PHE A 30 10.81 -10.65 -13.77
C PHE A 30 11.15 -9.46 -14.67
N GLU A 31 11.73 -9.70 -15.84
CA GLU A 31 12.06 -8.62 -16.79
C GLU A 31 10.82 -7.81 -17.18
N LYS A 32 9.72 -8.48 -17.52
CA LYS A 32 8.45 -7.82 -17.87
C LYS A 32 7.83 -7.07 -16.69
N CYS A 33 7.72 -7.71 -15.52
CA CYS A 33 7.11 -7.11 -14.33
C CYS A 33 7.96 -5.94 -13.81
N PHE A 34 9.28 -6.10 -13.70
CA PHE A 34 10.20 -5.09 -13.17
C PHE A 34 10.28 -3.84 -14.05
N THR A 35 10.14 -3.99 -15.37
CA THR A 35 10.17 -2.84 -16.30
C THR A 35 8.79 -2.25 -16.58
N ASN A 36 7.71 -2.90 -16.11
CA ASN A 36 6.33 -2.57 -16.47
C ASN A 36 5.97 -1.11 -16.17
N THR A 37 6.19 -0.65 -14.96
CA THR A 37 5.85 0.72 -14.55
C THR A 37 6.61 1.76 -15.41
N TYR A 38 7.91 1.57 -15.61
CA TYR A 38 8.71 2.49 -16.39
C TYR A 38 8.27 2.59 -17.88
N THR A 39 7.90 1.45 -18.46
CA THR A 39 7.58 1.35 -19.88
C THR A 39 6.12 1.64 -20.22
N THR A 40 5.22 1.55 -19.24
CA THR A 40 3.77 1.57 -19.53
C THR A 40 2.96 2.56 -18.70
N THR A 41 3.22 2.71 -17.38
CA THR A 41 2.39 3.52 -16.50
C THR A 41 3.00 4.86 -16.10
N LEU A 42 4.31 5.02 -16.24
CA LEU A 42 4.99 6.28 -15.97
C LEU A 42 4.73 7.26 -17.13
N GLN A 43 4.08 8.37 -16.82
CA GLN A 43 3.73 9.45 -17.72
C GLN A 43 4.28 10.77 -17.18
N GLU A 44 4.03 11.87 -17.90
CA GLU A 44 4.34 13.24 -17.44
C GLU A 44 3.09 14.10 -17.47
N THR A 45 2.96 14.99 -16.47
CA THR A 45 1.99 16.10 -16.48
C THR A 45 2.42 17.18 -17.47
N GLU A 46 1.57 18.18 -17.71
CA GLU A 46 1.91 19.33 -18.57
C GLU A 46 3.12 20.12 -18.04
N ASP A 47 3.30 20.13 -16.71
CA ASP A 47 4.43 20.78 -16.03
C ASP A 47 5.69 19.90 -15.96
N GLY A 48 5.68 18.72 -16.60
CA GLY A 48 6.82 17.80 -16.65
C GLY A 48 7.05 16.99 -15.38
N LEU A 49 6.08 16.92 -14.45
CA LEU A 49 6.18 16.04 -13.28
C LEU A 49 5.77 14.61 -13.62
N PRO A 50 6.42 13.60 -13.04
CA PRO A 50 6.04 12.20 -13.23
C PRO A 50 4.63 11.93 -12.71
N PHE A 51 3.83 11.25 -13.51
CA PHE A 51 2.47 10.82 -13.17
C PHE A 51 2.34 9.32 -13.41
N VAL A 52 2.02 8.55 -12.38
CA VAL A 52 2.00 7.08 -12.45
C VAL A 52 0.57 6.58 -12.41
N ILE A 53 0.06 6.10 -13.54
CA ILE A 53 -1.28 5.48 -13.61
C ILE A 53 -1.26 4.06 -13.05
N THR A 54 -2.42 3.50 -12.70
CA THR A 54 -2.49 2.15 -12.11
C THR A 54 -2.21 1.04 -13.12
N GLY A 55 -2.44 1.30 -14.39
CA GLY A 55 -2.43 0.37 -15.51
C GLY A 55 -3.61 0.68 -16.43
N ASP A 56 -4.63 -0.16 -16.39
CA ASP A 56 -5.87 -0.02 -17.17
C ASP A 56 -6.75 1.20 -16.79
N ILE A 57 -6.52 1.81 -15.62
CA ILE A 57 -7.20 3.04 -15.19
C ILE A 57 -6.24 4.23 -15.36
N PRO A 58 -6.61 5.29 -16.12
CA PRO A 58 -5.72 6.41 -16.45
C PRO A 58 -5.67 7.47 -15.33
N ALA A 59 -5.63 7.06 -14.07
CA ALA A 59 -5.56 7.92 -12.89
C ALA A 59 -4.44 7.47 -11.96
N MET A 60 -3.98 8.37 -11.10
CA MET A 60 -2.91 8.12 -10.14
C MET A 60 -3.49 7.99 -8.73
N TRP A 61 -3.52 6.78 -8.20
CA TRP A 61 -3.68 6.53 -6.75
C TRP A 61 -2.38 6.85 -6.03
N LEU A 62 -2.47 7.47 -4.86
CA LEU A 62 -1.28 7.78 -4.04
C LEU A 62 -0.59 6.50 -3.56
N ARG A 63 -1.36 5.49 -3.18
CA ARG A 63 -0.89 4.14 -2.83
C ARG A 63 -0.17 3.47 -3.99
N ASP A 64 -0.86 3.33 -5.13
CA ASP A 64 -0.36 2.61 -6.30
C ASP A 64 0.90 3.25 -6.86
N SER A 65 0.93 4.58 -7.01
CA SER A 65 2.08 5.29 -7.54
C SER A 65 3.34 5.10 -6.70
N THR A 66 3.20 5.07 -5.38
CA THR A 66 4.31 4.74 -4.47
C THR A 66 4.74 3.28 -4.61
N SER A 67 3.78 2.35 -4.56
CA SER A 67 4.07 0.91 -4.57
C SER A 67 4.70 0.47 -5.89
N GLN A 68 4.26 1.04 -7.01
CA GLN A 68 4.83 0.77 -8.34
C GLN A 68 6.26 1.28 -8.50
N ILE A 69 6.59 2.41 -7.89
CA ILE A 69 7.91 3.04 -8.00
C ILE A 69 8.89 2.53 -6.94
N ARG A 70 8.39 1.99 -5.83
CA ARG A 70 9.22 1.56 -4.69
C ARG A 70 10.36 0.60 -5.08
N PRO A 71 10.19 -0.44 -5.92
CA PRO A 71 11.30 -1.28 -6.37
C PRO A 71 12.41 -0.52 -7.10
N TYR A 72 12.09 0.63 -7.71
CA TYR A 72 13.06 1.44 -8.45
C TYR A 72 13.98 2.27 -7.55
N LEU A 73 13.71 2.32 -6.24
CA LEU A 73 14.64 2.92 -5.28
C LEU A 73 16.01 2.22 -5.29
N ILE A 74 16.06 0.90 -5.58
CA ILE A 74 17.32 0.18 -5.76
C ILE A 74 18.08 0.60 -7.02
N VAL A 75 17.37 1.01 -8.08
CA VAL A 75 17.96 1.56 -9.31
C VAL A 75 18.47 2.96 -9.04
N ALA A 76 17.69 3.76 -8.32
CA ALA A 76 17.99 5.16 -7.99
C ALA A 76 19.24 5.36 -7.11
N GLU A 77 19.72 4.30 -6.44
CA GLU A 77 20.98 4.35 -5.68
C GLU A 77 22.20 4.69 -6.58
N GLU A 78 22.16 4.29 -7.83
CA GLU A 78 23.25 4.46 -8.81
C GLU A 78 22.82 5.22 -10.07
N ASP A 79 21.52 5.55 -10.21
CA ASP A 79 20.94 6.21 -11.37
C ASP A 79 20.30 7.56 -10.95
N GLU A 80 21.02 8.64 -11.23
CA GLU A 80 20.61 10.01 -10.92
C GLU A 80 19.32 10.44 -11.65
N GLU A 81 19.07 9.91 -12.84
CA GLU A 81 17.87 10.22 -13.62
C GLU A 81 16.64 9.56 -12.97
N MET A 82 16.75 8.27 -12.59
CA MET A 82 15.71 7.59 -11.85
C MET A 82 15.46 8.23 -10.48
N ALA A 83 16.52 8.60 -9.75
CA ALA A 83 16.38 9.31 -8.48
C ALA A 83 15.64 10.65 -8.65
N THR A 84 15.88 11.37 -9.75
CA THR A 84 15.18 12.61 -10.08
C THR A 84 13.70 12.37 -10.41
N VAL A 85 13.39 11.30 -11.13
CA VAL A 85 11.99 10.88 -11.38
C VAL A 85 11.26 10.66 -10.06
N ILE A 86 11.85 9.89 -9.12
CA ILE A 86 11.21 9.61 -7.83
C ILE A 86 11.07 10.88 -6.98
N GLU A 87 12.08 11.75 -6.95
CA GLU A 87 12.04 13.02 -6.25
C GLU A 87 10.91 13.94 -6.75
N ASN A 88 10.71 13.99 -8.06
CA ASN A 88 9.62 14.76 -8.67
C ASN A 88 8.25 14.11 -8.47
N LEU A 89 8.17 12.78 -8.38
CA LEU A 89 6.92 12.10 -8.02
C LEU A 89 6.49 12.47 -6.59
N VAL A 90 7.43 12.51 -5.63
CA VAL A 90 7.14 12.98 -4.26
C VAL A 90 6.59 14.41 -4.27
N LYS A 91 7.11 15.30 -5.13
CA LYS A 91 6.55 16.67 -5.27
C LYS A 91 5.12 16.65 -5.79
N LEU A 92 4.83 15.83 -6.81
CA LEU A 92 3.46 15.70 -7.34
C LEU A 92 2.50 15.16 -6.27
N GLN A 93 2.88 14.09 -5.56
CA GLN A 93 2.07 13.54 -4.47
C GLN A 93 1.84 14.57 -3.35
N THR A 94 2.85 15.37 -3.02
CA THR A 94 2.72 16.49 -2.08
C THR A 94 1.66 17.50 -2.54
N ASN A 95 1.67 17.90 -3.81
CA ASN A 95 0.68 18.80 -4.38
C ASN A 95 -0.73 18.20 -4.35
N CYS A 96 -0.87 16.90 -4.63
CA CYS A 96 -2.15 16.19 -4.53
C CYS A 96 -2.70 16.23 -3.10
N ILE A 97 -1.87 15.95 -2.08
CA ILE A 97 -2.27 15.99 -0.67
C ILE A 97 -2.69 17.41 -0.27
N LEU A 98 -1.91 18.44 -0.65
CA LEU A 98 -2.26 19.83 -0.37
C LEU A 98 -3.55 20.27 -1.06
N HIS A 99 -3.89 19.68 -2.21
CA HIS A 99 -5.14 19.93 -2.91
C HIS A 99 -6.35 19.32 -2.20
N ASP A 100 -6.30 18.01 -1.88
CA ASP A 100 -7.34 17.30 -1.15
C ASP A 100 -6.79 16.06 -0.42
N PRO A 101 -6.59 16.13 0.91
CA PRO A 101 -6.04 15.02 1.68
C PRO A 101 -7.05 13.87 1.90
N TYR A 102 -8.32 14.04 1.52
CA TYR A 102 -9.33 12.98 1.57
C TYR A 102 -9.47 12.22 0.24
N ALA A 103 -8.78 12.65 -0.82
CA ALA A 103 -8.82 11.97 -2.10
C ALA A 103 -7.74 10.88 -2.17
N ASN A 104 -8.11 9.72 -2.69
CA ASN A 104 -7.20 8.60 -2.94
C ASN A 104 -6.60 8.62 -4.35
N ALA A 105 -7.32 9.18 -5.34
CA ALA A 105 -6.92 9.18 -6.74
C ALA A 105 -7.09 10.52 -7.44
N PHE A 106 -6.17 10.84 -8.36
CA PHE A 106 -6.07 12.12 -9.02
C PHE A 106 -5.98 11.98 -10.55
N ASN A 107 -6.51 13.00 -11.24
CA ASN A 107 -6.34 13.21 -12.67
C ASN A 107 -4.96 13.80 -12.99
N LYS A 108 -4.46 13.54 -14.19
CA LYS A 108 -3.19 14.13 -14.67
C LYS A 108 -3.28 15.65 -14.86
N SER A 109 -4.48 16.16 -15.11
CA SER A 109 -4.82 17.60 -15.18
C SER A 109 -6.25 17.78 -14.65
N ALA A 110 -6.65 19.00 -14.35
CA ALA A 110 -8.02 19.30 -13.88
C ALA A 110 -9.03 19.18 -15.04
N ASN A 111 -9.33 17.96 -15.46
CA ASN A 111 -10.18 17.63 -16.61
C ASN A 111 -11.58 17.09 -16.23
N GLY A 112 -11.86 16.91 -14.94
CA GLY A 112 -13.15 16.42 -14.45
C GLY A 112 -13.43 14.95 -14.83
N ALA A 113 -12.41 14.15 -15.12
CA ALA A 113 -12.59 12.72 -15.35
C ALA A 113 -12.75 11.96 -14.02
N GLY A 114 -13.23 10.71 -14.10
CA GLY A 114 -13.44 9.84 -12.94
C GLY A 114 -14.85 9.91 -12.38
N PHE A 115 -14.97 9.72 -11.08
CA PHE A 115 -16.25 9.52 -10.38
C PHE A 115 -16.92 10.85 -9.95
N GLN A 116 -17.06 11.81 -10.87
CA GLN A 116 -17.55 13.16 -10.58
C GLN A 116 -19.01 13.22 -10.06
N ASN A 117 -19.78 12.13 -10.16
CA ASN A 117 -21.14 12.05 -9.64
C ASN A 117 -21.20 11.58 -8.18
N ASP A 118 -20.08 11.24 -7.57
CA ASP A 118 -20.01 10.86 -6.16
C ASP A 118 -20.47 12.03 -5.28
N LYS A 119 -21.27 11.73 -4.26
CA LYS A 119 -21.72 12.72 -3.28
C LYS A 119 -20.66 12.97 -2.22
N THR A 120 -19.66 13.72 -2.61
CA THR A 120 -18.54 14.19 -1.80
C THR A 120 -18.00 15.51 -2.38
N ALA A 121 -16.98 16.12 -1.78
CA ALA A 121 -16.43 17.39 -2.26
C ALA A 121 -15.48 17.20 -3.45
N MET A 122 -15.99 16.75 -4.60
CA MET A 122 -15.21 16.52 -5.82
C MET A 122 -14.68 17.82 -6.43
N THR A 123 -13.52 17.72 -7.08
CA THR A 123 -12.94 18.75 -7.94
C THR A 123 -12.49 18.14 -9.27
N ASP A 124 -12.25 18.95 -10.29
CA ASP A 124 -11.82 18.47 -11.60
C ASP A 124 -10.46 17.75 -11.58
N LEU A 125 -9.63 17.98 -10.56
CA LEU A 125 -8.34 17.31 -10.38
C LEU A 125 -8.49 15.93 -9.70
N VAL A 126 -9.56 15.74 -8.92
CA VAL A 126 -9.80 14.49 -8.17
C VAL A 126 -10.51 13.48 -9.08
N TRP A 127 -9.94 12.30 -9.23
CA TRP A 127 -10.55 11.16 -9.92
C TRP A 127 -11.55 10.43 -9.03
N GLU A 128 -11.14 10.16 -7.75
CA GLU A 128 -11.94 9.51 -6.72
C GLU A 128 -11.59 10.07 -5.34
N ARG A 129 -12.61 10.24 -4.47
CA ARG A 129 -12.45 10.84 -3.15
C ARG A 129 -12.82 9.87 -2.03
N LYS A 130 -12.39 8.62 -2.14
CA LYS A 130 -12.47 7.63 -1.07
C LYS A 130 -11.36 7.88 -0.05
N TYR A 131 -11.73 8.19 1.21
CA TYR A 131 -10.74 8.44 2.25
C TYR A 131 -10.15 7.14 2.78
N GLU A 132 -8.86 7.01 2.63
CA GLU A 132 -8.01 5.90 3.03
C GLU A 132 -6.80 6.43 3.79
N ILE A 133 -6.52 5.91 4.98
CA ILE A 133 -5.34 6.31 5.78
C ILE A 133 -4.04 6.10 4.99
N ASP A 134 -3.94 4.97 4.30
CA ASP A 134 -2.72 4.58 3.58
C ASP A 134 -2.41 5.50 2.40
N SER A 135 -3.42 6.10 1.77
CA SER A 135 -3.22 7.12 0.72
C SER A 135 -2.38 8.30 1.20
N LEU A 136 -2.43 8.64 2.50
CA LEU A 136 -1.58 9.67 3.10
C LEU A 136 -0.24 9.13 3.63
N CYS A 137 -0.16 7.84 3.93
CA CYS A 137 1.05 7.20 4.45
C CYS A 137 2.08 6.90 3.36
N TYR A 138 1.64 6.41 2.20
CA TYR A 138 2.52 5.99 1.11
C TYR A 138 3.44 7.09 0.56
N PRO A 139 2.98 8.33 0.31
CA PRO A 139 3.86 9.42 -0.14
C PRO A 139 4.97 9.75 0.86
N ILE A 140 4.70 9.67 2.16
CA ILE A 140 5.70 9.89 3.21
C ILE A 140 6.72 8.75 3.22
N GLN A 141 6.26 7.50 3.07
CA GLN A 141 7.17 6.35 2.94
C GLN A 141 8.09 6.50 1.73
N LEU A 142 7.57 6.92 0.57
CA LEU A 142 8.39 7.13 -0.62
C LEU A 142 9.44 8.21 -0.41
N ALA A 143 9.05 9.35 0.17
CA ALA A 143 9.97 10.45 0.48
C ALA A 143 11.08 10.02 1.46
N TYR A 144 10.71 9.28 2.51
CA TYR A 144 11.65 8.75 3.49
C TYR A 144 12.62 7.74 2.87
N LEU A 145 12.12 6.77 2.11
CA LEU A 145 12.94 5.73 1.49
C LEU A 145 13.85 6.30 0.40
N LEU A 146 13.41 7.30 -0.37
CA LEU A 146 14.27 8.01 -1.32
C LEU A 146 15.46 8.65 -0.61
N TRP A 147 15.22 9.35 0.51
CA TRP A 147 16.28 9.91 1.32
C TRP A 147 17.25 8.83 1.83
N LYS A 148 16.72 7.74 2.42
CA LYS A 148 17.57 6.67 2.97
C LYS A 148 18.34 5.91 1.91
N SER A 149 17.80 5.74 0.70
CA SER A 149 18.46 5.02 -0.41
C SER A 149 19.54 5.87 -1.08
N THR A 150 19.26 7.16 -1.32
CA THR A 150 20.06 8.00 -2.21
C THR A 150 20.76 9.17 -1.51
N ASN A 151 20.41 9.48 -0.26
CA ASN A 151 20.75 10.70 0.47
C ASN A 151 20.22 12.01 -0.17
N ARG A 152 19.32 11.94 -1.16
CA ARG A 152 18.66 13.12 -1.73
C ARG A 152 17.68 13.74 -0.74
N THR A 153 17.60 15.07 -0.73
CA THR A 153 16.83 15.84 0.25
C THR A 153 16.05 17.01 -0.34
N ALA A 154 16.15 17.26 -1.66
CA ALA A 154 15.53 18.42 -2.30
C ALA A 154 13.99 18.34 -2.34
N HIS A 155 13.40 17.17 -2.08
CA HIS A 155 11.96 17.00 -1.95
C HIS A 155 11.43 17.44 -0.56
N PHE A 156 12.27 17.62 0.45
CA PHE A 156 11.86 18.16 1.76
C PHE A 156 11.73 19.68 1.71
N THR A 157 10.75 20.15 0.94
CA THR A 157 10.44 21.56 0.74
C THR A 157 9.51 22.12 1.81
N GLU A 158 9.22 23.41 1.75
CA GLU A 158 8.20 24.05 2.59
C GLU A 158 6.79 23.51 2.30
N GLU A 159 6.47 23.18 1.03
CA GLU A 159 5.22 22.56 0.64
C GLU A 159 5.10 21.16 1.24
N PHE A 160 6.19 20.38 1.23
CA PHE A 160 6.20 19.06 1.88
C PHE A 160 5.97 19.19 3.39
N ARG A 161 6.58 20.17 4.06
CA ARG A 161 6.35 20.47 5.48
C ARG A 161 4.87 20.80 5.75
N LYS A 162 4.22 21.62 4.91
CA LYS A 162 2.79 21.93 5.02
C LYS A 162 1.92 20.68 4.84
N ALA A 163 2.27 19.81 3.89
CA ALA A 163 1.56 18.55 3.70
C ALA A 163 1.66 17.64 4.92
N LEU A 164 2.82 17.57 5.60
CA LEU A 164 2.96 16.81 6.85
C LEU A 164 2.01 17.33 7.95
N HIS A 165 1.90 18.63 8.13
CA HIS A 165 0.93 19.23 9.08
C HIS A 165 -0.51 18.86 8.70
N GLN A 166 -0.87 19.00 7.43
CA GLN A 166 -2.22 18.67 6.94
C GLN A 166 -2.57 17.20 7.15
N ILE A 167 -1.63 16.29 6.91
CA ILE A 167 -1.79 14.85 7.15
C ILE A 167 -2.07 14.57 8.63
N ILE A 168 -1.25 15.13 9.52
CA ILE A 168 -1.43 14.96 10.97
C ILE A 168 -2.77 15.55 11.43
N GLU A 169 -3.16 16.70 10.91
CA GLU A 169 -4.46 17.32 11.22
C GLU A 169 -5.63 16.43 10.81
N VAL A 170 -5.60 15.89 9.57
CA VAL A 170 -6.63 14.93 9.10
C VAL A 170 -6.69 13.72 10.02
N PHE A 171 -5.58 13.09 10.32
CA PHE A 171 -5.57 11.92 11.20
C PHE A 171 -6.11 12.23 12.61
N LYS A 172 -5.82 13.41 13.18
CA LYS A 172 -6.36 13.86 14.48
C LYS A 172 -7.87 14.12 14.42
N ILE A 173 -8.37 14.71 13.34
CA ILE A 173 -9.83 14.89 13.11
C ILE A 173 -10.50 13.51 13.05
N GLU A 174 -9.91 12.59 12.31
CA GLU A 174 -10.47 11.27 12.07
C GLU A 174 -10.33 10.32 13.29
N GLN A 175 -9.49 10.63 14.29
CA GLN A 175 -9.56 9.95 15.59
C GLN A 175 -10.93 10.12 16.27
N LYS A 176 -11.62 11.22 15.99
CA LYS A 176 -12.94 11.59 16.50
C LYS A 176 -13.97 11.73 15.38
N HIS A 177 -13.91 10.82 14.42
CA HIS A 177 -14.69 10.88 13.17
C HIS A 177 -16.15 11.21 13.39
N THR A 178 -16.85 10.48 14.25
CA THR A 178 -18.28 10.67 14.51
C THR A 178 -18.63 12.10 14.96
N GLU A 179 -17.73 12.75 15.71
CA GLU A 179 -17.95 14.05 16.35
C GLU A 179 -17.40 15.23 15.55
N GLN A 180 -16.22 15.06 14.92
CA GLN A 180 -15.45 16.18 14.35
C GLN A 180 -15.34 16.16 12.83
N SER A 181 -15.46 14.95 12.19
CA SER A 181 -15.27 14.86 10.76
C SER A 181 -16.44 15.44 9.97
N SER A 182 -16.10 16.26 8.98
CA SER A 182 -17.04 16.73 7.96
C SER A 182 -17.07 15.85 6.72
N TYR A 183 -16.19 14.85 6.64
CA TYR A 183 -16.08 13.95 5.49
C TYR A 183 -17.38 13.17 5.27
N ARG A 184 -17.78 13.06 4.00
CA ARG A 184 -18.93 12.27 3.52
C ARG A 184 -18.60 11.69 2.17
N PHE A 185 -19.07 10.48 1.94
CA PHE A 185 -18.96 9.83 0.66
C PHE A 185 -20.17 8.93 0.40
N GLU A 186 -20.89 9.16 -0.68
CA GLU A 186 -21.91 8.24 -1.19
C GLU A 186 -21.76 8.10 -2.71
N ARG A 187 -21.85 6.86 -3.19
CA ARG A 187 -21.91 6.50 -4.61
C ARG A 187 -23.21 5.76 -4.87
N GLU A 188 -23.97 6.17 -5.89
CA GLU A 188 -25.28 5.60 -6.19
C GLU A 188 -25.18 4.44 -7.18
N ASN A 189 -26.14 3.49 -7.11
CA ASN A 189 -26.30 2.37 -8.03
C ASN A 189 -25.08 1.42 -8.08
N VAL A 190 -24.40 1.24 -6.96
CA VAL A 190 -23.22 0.39 -6.82
C VAL A 190 -23.41 -0.68 -5.73
N ARG A 191 -22.43 -1.56 -5.59
CA ARG A 191 -22.37 -2.52 -4.47
C ARG A 191 -22.29 -1.78 -3.14
N GLN A 192 -22.79 -2.40 -2.08
CA GLN A 192 -22.73 -1.80 -0.73
C GLN A 192 -21.29 -1.54 -0.25
N SER A 193 -20.34 -2.33 -0.69
CA SER A 193 -18.92 -2.13 -0.39
C SER A 193 -18.29 -0.92 -1.11
N ASP A 194 -18.95 -0.35 -2.10
CA ASP A 194 -18.42 0.76 -2.90
C ASP A 194 -18.98 2.13 -2.48
N THR A 195 -19.67 2.19 -1.35
CA THR A 195 -20.27 3.41 -0.77
C THR A 195 -20.33 3.32 0.75
N LEU A 196 -20.36 4.47 1.43
CA LEU A 196 -20.52 4.51 2.88
C LEU A 196 -22.00 4.52 3.27
N ASN A 197 -22.30 3.85 4.38
CA ASN A 197 -23.60 3.89 5.04
C ASN A 197 -23.82 5.20 5.84
N ASN A 198 -24.92 5.32 6.58
CA ASN A 198 -25.22 6.43 7.48
C ASN A 198 -25.10 7.81 6.79
N ASN A 199 -25.73 7.96 5.61
CA ASN A 199 -25.68 9.18 4.77
C ASN A 199 -24.22 9.61 4.47
N GLY A 200 -23.43 8.66 4.08
CA GLY A 200 -22.03 8.88 3.70
C GLY A 200 -21.04 9.06 4.84
N LYS A 201 -21.47 8.92 6.09
CA LYS A 201 -20.59 9.02 7.27
C LYS A 201 -19.81 7.74 7.59
N GLY A 202 -20.26 6.60 7.06
CA GLY A 202 -19.77 5.32 7.48
C GLY A 202 -20.32 4.88 8.85
N THR A 203 -19.73 3.83 9.41
CA THR A 203 -20.16 3.29 10.71
C THR A 203 -19.73 4.20 11.85
N ASP A 204 -20.65 4.48 12.78
CA ASP A 204 -20.34 5.23 14.01
C ASP A 204 -19.30 4.48 14.85
N VAL A 205 -18.34 5.23 15.37
CA VAL A 205 -17.22 4.72 16.16
C VAL A 205 -17.11 5.44 17.51
N SER A 206 -16.56 4.76 18.51
CA SER A 206 -16.12 5.36 19.78
C SER A 206 -14.62 5.59 19.73
N TYR A 207 -14.15 6.68 20.33
CA TYR A 207 -12.75 7.03 20.37
C TYR A 207 -11.87 5.90 20.90
N THR A 208 -10.80 5.60 20.17
CA THR A 208 -9.81 4.56 20.51
C THR A 208 -8.37 5.05 20.55
N GLY A 209 -8.13 6.26 20.08
CA GLY A 209 -6.80 6.75 19.74
C GLY A 209 -6.38 6.45 18.29
N MET A 210 -6.98 5.47 17.61
CA MET A 210 -6.74 5.20 16.18
C MET A 210 -7.45 6.22 15.30
N SER A 211 -6.96 6.41 14.07
CA SER A 211 -7.60 7.22 13.04
C SER A 211 -8.61 6.37 12.26
N TRP A 212 -9.77 6.95 11.96
CA TRP A 212 -10.82 6.31 11.16
C TRP A 212 -10.44 6.27 9.69
N SER A 213 -10.87 5.25 8.97
CA SER A 213 -10.76 5.11 7.52
C SER A 213 -12.13 4.81 6.92
N GLY A 214 -12.49 5.48 5.84
CA GLY A 214 -13.74 5.18 5.12
C GLY A 214 -13.64 3.90 4.33
N PHE A 215 -12.48 3.69 3.73
CA PHE A 215 -12.24 2.61 2.80
C PHE A 215 -10.94 1.86 3.11
N ARG A 216 -10.90 0.63 2.65
CA ARG A 216 -9.75 -0.28 2.67
C ARG A 216 -8.82 0.02 1.49
N PRO A 217 -7.58 -0.49 1.49
CA PRO A 217 -6.69 -0.39 0.33
C PRO A 217 -7.24 -1.05 -0.96
N SER A 218 -8.31 -1.84 -0.86
CA SER A 218 -9.08 -2.42 -1.97
C SER A 218 -10.14 -1.48 -2.54
N ASP A 219 -10.24 -0.25 -2.04
CA ASP A 219 -11.32 0.70 -2.31
C ASP A 219 -12.71 0.26 -1.78
N ASP A 220 -12.80 -0.85 -1.04
CA ASP A 220 -14.03 -1.30 -0.37
C ASP A 220 -14.25 -0.58 0.96
N ALA A 221 -15.51 -0.25 1.27
CA ALA A 221 -15.88 0.43 2.51
C ALA A 221 -15.53 -0.40 3.76
N CYS A 222 -14.94 0.25 4.76
CA CYS A 222 -14.71 -0.36 6.06
C CYS A 222 -16.05 -0.67 6.77
N MET A 223 -16.14 -1.84 7.38
CA MET A 223 -17.30 -2.24 8.17
C MET A 223 -17.33 -1.52 9.53
N TYR A 224 -16.17 -1.39 10.20
CA TYR A 224 -16.04 -0.85 11.55
C TYR A 224 -15.20 0.43 11.67
N GLY A 225 -14.70 0.96 10.60
CA GLY A 225 -14.08 2.28 10.54
C GLY A 225 -12.62 2.36 11.03
N TYR A 226 -12.22 1.75 12.14
CA TYR A 226 -10.80 1.68 12.49
C TYR A 226 -10.14 0.48 11.83
N LEU A 227 -9.57 0.73 10.64
CA LEU A 227 -8.79 -0.25 9.88
C LEU A 227 -7.42 -0.42 10.53
N VAL A 228 -7.20 -1.56 11.17
CA VAL A 228 -6.02 -1.80 12.01
C VAL A 228 -4.72 -1.81 11.22
N PRO A 229 -4.57 -2.52 10.09
CA PRO A 229 -3.31 -2.53 9.35
C PRO A 229 -2.93 -1.14 8.81
N SER A 230 -3.89 -0.30 8.41
CA SER A 230 -3.59 1.09 8.01
C SER A 230 -3.16 1.95 9.22
N ASN A 231 -3.73 1.72 10.40
CA ASN A 231 -3.26 2.36 11.63
C ASN A 231 -1.88 1.86 12.08
N MET A 232 -1.53 0.59 11.83
CA MET A 232 -0.17 0.08 12.03
C MET A 232 0.83 0.81 11.12
N PHE A 233 0.47 1.03 9.86
CA PHE A 233 1.29 1.79 8.92
C PHE A 233 1.40 3.27 9.32
N LEU A 234 0.32 3.88 9.80
CA LEU A 234 0.32 5.24 10.34
C LEU A 234 1.36 5.39 11.49
N VAL A 235 1.43 4.45 12.44
CA VAL A 235 2.42 4.46 13.52
C VAL A 235 3.85 4.53 12.96
N VAL A 236 4.15 3.71 11.96
CA VAL A 236 5.48 3.68 11.31
C VAL A 236 5.76 4.99 10.58
N VAL A 237 4.78 5.52 9.88
CA VAL A 237 4.92 6.78 9.12
C VAL A 237 5.12 7.97 10.06
N MET A 238 4.51 7.96 11.26
CA MET A 238 4.80 8.98 12.28
C MET A 238 6.26 8.92 12.77
N ASP A 239 6.85 7.73 12.87
CA ASP A 239 8.28 7.60 13.18
C ASP A 239 9.14 8.18 12.04
N TYR A 240 8.76 7.97 10.76
CA TYR A 240 9.41 8.62 9.61
C TYR A 240 9.31 10.15 9.67
N ILE A 241 8.13 10.69 10.00
CA ILE A 241 7.93 12.14 10.18
C ILE A 241 8.83 12.68 11.30
N GLN A 242 9.00 11.97 12.42
CA GLN A 242 9.89 12.40 13.49
C GLN A 242 11.34 12.52 13.02
N GLU A 243 11.84 11.54 12.25
CA GLU A 243 13.19 11.60 11.70
C GLU A 243 13.33 12.74 10.68
N ILE A 244 12.37 12.89 9.76
CA ILE A 244 12.35 13.96 8.75
C ILE A 244 12.29 15.34 9.42
N ALA A 245 11.38 15.52 10.38
CA ALA A 245 11.20 16.80 11.08
C ALA A 245 12.46 17.18 11.89
N SER A 246 13.08 16.21 12.55
CA SER A 246 14.33 16.45 13.29
C SER A 246 15.49 16.83 12.38
N ALA A 247 15.58 16.27 11.18
CA ALA A 247 16.68 16.49 10.26
C ALA A 247 16.52 17.76 9.40
N PHE A 248 15.28 18.08 8.96
CA PHE A 248 15.03 19.11 7.94
C PHE A 248 14.18 20.28 8.43
N TYR A 249 13.40 20.09 9.52
CA TYR A 249 12.54 21.12 10.12
C TYR A 249 12.76 21.22 11.64
N PRO A 250 14.02 21.37 12.11
CA PRO A 250 14.33 21.28 13.56
C PRO A 250 13.64 22.35 14.41
N GLU A 251 13.24 23.48 13.79
CA GLU A 251 12.54 24.57 14.48
C GLU A 251 11.03 24.34 14.57
N ASP A 252 10.47 23.38 13.81
CA ASP A 252 9.05 23.06 13.81
C ASP A 252 8.70 22.12 14.98
N LYS A 253 8.58 22.70 16.18
CA LYS A 253 8.30 21.94 17.39
C LYS A 253 6.88 21.40 17.45
N ASP A 254 5.95 22.05 16.77
CA ASP A 254 4.56 21.63 16.70
C ASP A 254 4.45 20.35 15.84
N LEU A 255 5.12 20.30 14.67
CA LEU A 255 5.16 19.11 13.83
C LEU A 255 5.72 17.90 14.60
N GLN A 256 6.85 18.09 15.31
CA GLN A 256 7.48 17.04 16.12
C GLN A 256 6.55 16.56 17.24
N LYS A 257 5.96 17.51 17.99
CA LYS A 257 5.06 17.21 19.11
C LYS A 257 3.81 16.48 18.64
N ASP A 258 3.12 17.03 17.68
CA ASP A 258 1.83 16.52 17.18
C ASP A 258 1.98 15.12 16.55
N GLY A 259 3.06 14.88 15.80
CA GLY A 259 3.37 13.58 15.26
C GLY A 259 3.67 12.53 16.35
N LEU A 260 4.42 12.90 17.40
CA LEU A 260 4.73 12.00 18.51
C LEU A 260 3.48 11.67 19.36
N GLU A 261 2.63 12.67 19.61
CA GLU A 261 1.36 12.48 20.34
C GLU A 261 0.46 11.52 19.56
N LEU A 262 0.22 11.78 18.28
CA LEU A 262 -0.61 10.94 17.41
C LEU A 262 -0.06 9.50 17.34
N ARG A 263 1.23 9.34 17.10
CA ARG A 263 1.90 8.04 17.10
C ARG A 263 1.64 7.25 18.38
N THR A 264 1.76 7.93 19.52
CA THR A 264 1.60 7.30 20.85
C THR A 264 0.15 6.88 21.10
N GLU A 265 -0.80 7.73 20.76
CA GLU A 265 -2.23 7.46 20.91
C GLU A 265 -2.69 6.31 20.01
N VAL A 266 -2.27 6.31 18.73
CA VAL A 266 -2.63 5.25 17.78
C VAL A 266 -2.03 3.90 18.21
N ALA A 267 -0.76 3.86 18.62
CA ALA A 267 -0.11 2.63 19.08
C ALA A 267 -0.81 2.07 20.33
N ALA A 268 -1.17 2.92 21.30
CA ALA A 268 -1.93 2.53 22.47
C ALA A 268 -3.35 2.02 22.11
N GLY A 269 -3.98 2.65 21.11
CA GLY A 269 -5.27 2.24 20.59
C GLY A 269 -5.23 0.86 19.94
N ILE A 270 -4.23 0.57 19.12
CA ILE A 270 -4.03 -0.76 18.52
C ILE A 270 -3.86 -1.82 19.61
N GLU A 271 -2.98 -1.58 20.58
CA GLU A 271 -2.72 -2.54 21.66
C GLU A 271 -3.97 -2.79 22.51
N THR A 272 -4.78 -1.76 22.77
CA THR A 272 -5.93 -1.86 23.67
C THR A 272 -7.18 -2.45 22.99
N TYR A 273 -7.45 -2.04 21.75
CA TYR A 273 -8.71 -2.34 21.08
C TYR A 273 -8.60 -3.39 19.98
N ALA A 274 -7.45 -3.47 19.29
CA ALA A 274 -7.27 -4.38 18.18
C ALA A 274 -6.66 -5.72 18.58
N LYS A 275 -5.75 -5.75 19.56
CA LYS A 275 -5.15 -6.99 20.05
C LYS A 275 -6.13 -7.77 20.92
N GLN A 276 -6.24 -9.06 20.70
CA GLN A 276 -7.23 -9.93 21.34
C GLN A 276 -6.66 -11.31 21.60
N ALA A 277 -6.89 -11.84 22.80
CA ALA A 277 -6.61 -13.25 23.08
C ALA A 277 -7.60 -14.15 22.31
N HIS A 278 -7.06 -14.99 21.43
CA HIS A 278 -7.81 -15.97 20.65
C HIS A 278 -7.65 -17.36 21.27
N PRO A 279 -8.73 -18.17 21.41
CA PRO A 279 -8.68 -19.44 22.16
C PRO A 279 -7.70 -20.48 21.58
N TYR A 280 -7.39 -20.40 20.30
CA TYR A 280 -6.54 -21.39 19.59
C TYR A 280 -5.18 -20.83 19.12
N TYR A 281 -5.07 -19.51 18.90
CA TYR A 281 -3.88 -18.92 18.29
C TYR A 281 -3.03 -18.10 19.27
N GLY A 282 -3.57 -17.71 20.44
CA GLY A 282 -2.94 -16.76 21.36
C GLY A 282 -3.39 -15.33 21.08
N ASP A 283 -2.53 -14.34 21.33
CA ASP A 283 -2.85 -12.94 21.04
C ASP A 283 -2.78 -12.68 19.54
N VAL A 284 -3.88 -12.21 18.94
CA VAL A 284 -4.01 -11.88 17.52
C VAL A 284 -4.52 -10.46 17.33
N TYR A 285 -4.26 -9.85 16.19
CA TYR A 285 -4.83 -8.57 15.80
C TYR A 285 -6.13 -8.75 15.00
N ALA A 286 -7.14 -7.96 15.33
CA ALA A 286 -8.32 -7.80 14.49
C ALA A 286 -7.99 -6.93 13.28
N TYR A 287 -8.69 -7.13 12.17
CA TYR A 287 -8.53 -6.35 10.95
C TYR A 287 -9.22 -4.99 11.05
N GLU A 288 -10.45 -4.96 11.59
CA GLU A 288 -11.19 -3.72 11.87
C GLU A 288 -11.80 -3.76 13.27
N VAL A 289 -11.92 -2.59 13.89
CA VAL A 289 -12.63 -2.39 15.17
C VAL A 289 -13.40 -1.06 15.14
N ASP A 290 -14.33 -0.88 16.09
CA ASP A 290 -15.17 0.33 16.17
C ASP A 290 -15.08 1.07 17.53
N GLY A 291 -14.26 0.58 18.45
CA GLY A 291 -14.14 1.13 19.80
C GLY A 291 -15.27 0.77 20.77
N THR A 292 -16.37 0.13 20.30
CA THR A 292 -17.49 -0.31 21.15
C THR A 292 -17.41 -1.77 21.56
N GLY A 293 -16.41 -2.49 21.03
CA GLY A 293 -16.17 -3.91 21.27
C GLY A 293 -16.43 -4.82 20.06
N ARG A 294 -16.99 -4.30 18.97
CA ARG A 294 -17.10 -5.05 17.71
C ARG A 294 -15.73 -5.17 17.06
N LYS A 295 -15.43 -6.35 16.51
CA LYS A 295 -14.15 -6.69 15.89
C LYS A 295 -14.40 -7.56 14.68
N LEU A 296 -13.60 -7.35 13.62
CA LEU A 296 -13.62 -8.18 12.43
C LEU A 296 -12.28 -8.91 12.33
N PHE A 297 -12.34 -10.25 12.32
CA PHE A 297 -11.18 -11.10 12.11
C PHE A 297 -11.16 -11.59 10.66
N MET A 298 -10.26 -11.08 9.89
CA MET A 298 -9.97 -11.44 8.50
C MET A 298 -8.62 -10.83 8.11
N ASP A 299 -8.20 -11.03 6.90
CA ASP A 299 -7.26 -10.15 6.21
C ASP A 299 -7.71 -10.00 4.77
N ASP A 300 -7.34 -8.88 4.14
CA ASP A 300 -7.57 -8.56 2.74
C ASP A 300 -6.22 -8.56 2.00
N ALA A 301 -6.23 -8.97 0.75
CA ALA A 301 -5.01 -9.12 -0.05
C ALA A 301 -4.23 -7.82 -0.30
N ASN A 302 -4.90 -6.68 -0.17
CA ASN A 302 -4.30 -5.36 -0.45
C ASN A 302 -3.42 -4.89 0.71
N VAL A 303 -2.40 -4.09 0.40
CA VAL A 303 -1.46 -3.54 1.39
C VAL A 303 -1.79 -2.07 1.66
N PRO A 304 -1.96 -1.67 2.94
CA PRO A 304 -1.70 -2.37 4.21
C PRO A 304 -2.63 -3.54 4.52
N SER A 305 -2.06 -4.63 4.99
CA SER A 305 -2.75 -5.81 5.51
C SER A 305 -2.12 -6.25 6.82
N LEU A 306 -2.79 -7.12 7.58
CA LEU A 306 -2.19 -7.72 8.79
C LEU A 306 -0.96 -8.56 8.42
N LEU A 307 -1.01 -9.26 7.28
CA LEU A 307 0.13 -10.02 6.75
C LEU A 307 1.34 -9.13 6.47
N ALA A 308 1.09 -7.89 6.02
CA ALA A 308 2.14 -6.94 5.64
C ALA A 308 2.78 -6.19 6.83
N ALA A 309 2.35 -6.40 8.08
CA ALA A 309 2.83 -5.63 9.22
C ALA A 309 4.37 -5.55 9.35
N PRO A 310 5.16 -6.65 9.17
CA PRO A 310 6.62 -6.57 9.17
C PRO A 310 7.19 -5.87 7.92
N TYR A 311 6.57 -6.04 6.76
CA TYR A 311 6.98 -5.36 5.52
C TYR A 311 6.82 -3.84 5.63
N LEU A 312 5.78 -3.39 6.31
CA LEU A 312 5.53 -1.99 6.60
C LEU A 312 6.43 -1.45 7.73
N GLY A 313 6.92 -2.32 8.62
CA GLY A 313 7.83 -1.98 9.71
C GLY A 313 7.16 -1.82 11.08
N PHE A 314 5.91 -2.23 11.22
CA PHE A 314 5.19 -2.14 12.50
C PHE A 314 5.75 -3.11 13.56
N CYS A 315 6.15 -4.30 13.16
CA CYS A 315 6.73 -5.31 14.04
C CYS A 315 7.79 -6.15 13.33
N GLU A 316 8.55 -6.91 14.08
CA GLU A 316 9.45 -7.93 13.52
C GLU A 316 8.65 -9.17 13.06
N LYS A 317 9.20 -9.91 12.08
CA LYS A 317 8.59 -11.16 11.60
C LYS A 317 8.37 -12.19 12.71
N THR A 318 9.22 -12.16 13.74
CA THR A 318 9.21 -13.08 14.88
C THR A 318 8.32 -12.61 16.05
N ASP A 319 7.63 -11.47 15.91
CA ASP A 319 6.71 -10.99 16.94
C ASP A 319 5.62 -12.04 17.23
N PRO A 320 5.39 -12.43 18.49
CA PRO A 320 4.45 -13.51 18.81
C PRO A 320 3.02 -13.22 18.42
N ALA A 321 2.54 -11.99 18.57
CA ALA A 321 1.18 -11.60 18.20
C ALA A 321 1.02 -11.57 16.67
N TYR A 322 2.05 -11.09 15.95
CA TYR A 322 2.07 -11.18 14.50
C TYR A 322 2.06 -12.62 14.01
N GLN A 323 2.90 -13.50 14.59
CA GLN A 323 2.94 -14.92 14.21
C GLN A 323 1.61 -15.64 14.48
N ALA A 324 0.96 -15.33 15.58
CA ALA A 324 -0.39 -15.85 15.90
C ALA A 324 -1.42 -15.32 14.87
N THR A 325 -1.37 -14.03 14.55
CA THR A 325 -2.23 -13.41 13.54
C THR A 325 -1.99 -14.02 12.16
N ARG A 326 -0.72 -14.18 11.77
CA ARG A 326 -0.34 -14.79 10.48
C ARG A 326 -0.88 -16.21 10.33
N LYS A 327 -0.82 -17.02 11.39
CA LYS A 327 -1.42 -18.38 11.38
C LYS A 327 -2.93 -18.35 11.24
N LEU A 328 -3.61 -17.38 11.86
CA LEU A 328 -5.06 -17.22 11.74
C LEU A 328 -5.44 -16.81 10.32
N ILE A 329 -4.81 -15.76 9.77
CA ILE A 329 -5.22 -15.22 8.46
C ILE A 329 -4.80 -16.10 7.27
N LEU A 330 -3.78 -16.95 7.42
CA LEU A 330 -3.38 -17.98 6.46
C LEU A 330 -4.07 -19.33 6.77
N SER A 331 -5.31 -19.29 7.25
CA SER A 331 -6.14 -20.46 7.52
C SER A 331 -7.60 -20.19 7.13
N ARG A 332 -8.44 -21.21 7.18
CA ARG A 332 -9.89 -21.10 6.90
C ARG A 332 -10.67 -20.25 7.92
N GLU A 333 -10.04 -19.78 8.97
CA GLU A 333 -10.61 -18.78 9.89
C GLU A 333 -10.70 -17.39 9.24
N ASN A 334 -9.83 -17.11 8.25
CA ASN A 334 -9.99 -15.96 7.39
C ASN A 334 -10.94 -16.32 6.23
N PRO A 335 -12.11 -15.66 6.11
CA PRO A 335 -13.09 -15.96 5.07
C PRO A 335 -12.57 -15.74 3.64
N TYR A 336 -11.48 -15.00 3.49
CA TYR A 336 -10.84 -14.73 2.19
C TYR A 336 -9.58 -15.55 1.94
N PHE A 337 -9.26 -16.50 2.84
CA PHE A 337 -8.21 -17.49 2.56
C PHE A 337 -8.77 -18.57 1.62
N VAL A 338 -8.10 -18.75 0.51
CA VAL A 338 -8.49 -19.64 -0.58
C VAL A 338 -7.48 -20.77 -0.74
N GLU A 339 -7.97 -22.00 -0.85
CA GLU A 339 -7.18 -23.19 -1.18
C GLU A 339 -7.63 -23.72 -2.54
N GLY A 340 -6.76 -23.57 -3.55
CA GLY A 340 -6.99 -24.10 -4.89
C GLY A 340 -5.99 -25.20 -5.26
N SER A 341 -6.12 -25.74 -6.45
CA SER A 341 -5.19 -26.77 -6.97
C SER A 341 -3.87 -26.19 -7.48
N VAL A 342 -3.80 -24.88 -7.72
CA VAL A 342 -2.61 -24.18 -8.24
C VAL A 342 -2.12 -23.14 -7.26
N LEU A 343 -3.03 -22.33 -6.70
CA LEU A 343 -2.73 -21.25 -5.77
C LEU A 343 -3.41 -21.49 -4.43
N THR A 344 -2.74 -21.14 -3.35
CA THR A 344 -3.30 -21.07 -2.01
C THR A 344 -2.82 -19.76 -1.39
N GLY A 345 -3.72 -18.94 -0.86
CA GLY A 345 -3.38 -17.62 -0.30
C GLY A 345 -4.58 -16.77 -0.02
N ILE A 346 -4.35 -15.49 0.24
CA ILE A 346 -5.40 -14.53 0.58
C ILE A 346 -5.96 -13.90 -0.70
N GLY A 347 -7.28 -13.88 -0.79
CA GLY A 347 -8.07 -13.14 -1.77
C GLY A 347 -8.64 -11.84 -1.19
N SER A 348 -9.66 -11.30 -1.85
CA SER A 348 -10.32 -10.06 -1.44
C SER A 348 -11.82 -10.13 -1.73
N PRO A 349 -12.69 -9.50 -0.91
CA PRO A 349 -14.09 -9.31 -1.25
C PRO A 349 -14.30 -8.45 -2.51
N HIS A 350 -13.23 -7.77 -2.94
CA HIS A 350 -13.24 -6.93 -4.14
C HIS A 350 -13.34 -7.72 -5.45
N THR A 351 -12.77 -8.92 -5.49
CA THR A 351 -12.74 -9.82 -6.66
C THR A 351 -13.67 -11.01 -6.49
N PRO A 352 -13.94 -11.80 -7.54
CA PRO A 352 -14.77 -13.00 -7.42
C PRO A 352 -14.27 -14.00 -6.37
N ASP A 353 -15.18 -14.78 -5.83
CA ASP A 353 -14.83 -15.88 -4.92
C ASP A 353 -13.84 -16.84 -5.56
N HIS A 354 -13.01 -17.48 -4.73
CA HIS A 354 -11.98 -18.43 -5.15
C HIS A 354 -10.82 -17.83 -5.97
N TYR A 355 -10.58 -16.51 -5.82
CA TYR A 355 -9.43 -15.81 -6.41
C TYR A 355 -8.42 -15.49 -5.33
N VAL A 356 -7.14 -15.75 -5.62
CA VAL A 356 -5.97 -15.37 -4.81
C VAL A 356 -5.30 -14.16 -5.46
N TRP A 357 -4.80 -13.23 -4.67
CA TRP A 357 -4.11 -12.06 -5.20
C TRP A 357 -2.59 -12.24 -5.17
N PRO A 358 -1.90 -12.04 -6.30
CA PRO A 358 -0.44 -12.09 -6.35
C PRO A 358 0.26 -11.07 -5.42
N ILE A 359 -0.40 -9.95 -5.09
CA ILE A 359 0.10 -8.99 -4.09
C ILE A 359 0.21 -9.67 -2.72
N ALA A 360 -0.84 -10.38 -2.27
CA ALA A 360 -0.84 -11.08 -0.99
C ALA A 360 0.21 -12.18 -0.96
N LEU A 361 0.34 -12.97 -2.03
CA LEU A 361 1.41 -13.98 -2.15
C LEU A 361 2.81 -13.35 -2.09
N SER A 362 3.01 -12.22 -2.77
CA SER A 362 4.30 -11.52 -2.72
C SER A 362 4.63 -11.04 -1.30
N ILE A 363 3.65 -10.54 -0.56
CA ILE A 363 3.81 -10.16 0.86
C ILE A 363 4.05 -11.39 1.74
N GLU A 364 3.34 -12.50 1.50
CA GLU A 364 3.57 -13.77 2.21
C GLU A 364 5.02 -14.21 2.08
N GLY A 365 5.57 -14.17 0.86
CA GLY A 365 6.96 -14.48 0.60
C GLY A 365 7.95 -13.49 1.22
N LEU A 366 7.67 -12.17 1.14
CA LEU A 366 8.51 -11.13 1.74
C LEU A 366 8.55 -11.22 3.27
N THR A 367 7.48 -11.70 3.90
CA THR A 367 7.35 -11.86 5.36
C THR A 367 7.60 -13.28 5.84
N ALA A 368 7.89 -14.23 4.95
CA ALA A 368 8.21 -15.60 5.29
C ALA A 368 9.45 -15.70 6.18
N GLU A 369 9.46 -16.67 7.11
CA GLU A 369 10.58 -16.92 8.02
C GLU A 369 11.61 -17.88 7.40
N THR A 370 11.18 -18.76 6.48
CA THR A 370 12.04 -19.80 5.90
C THR A 370 12.18 -19.67 4.40
N GLU A 371 13.34 -20.07 3.88
CA GLU A 371 13.57 -20.12 2.43
C GLU A 371 12.65 -21.15 1.74
N ALA A 372 12.28 -22.23 2.44
CA ALA A 372 11.35 -23.23 1.91
C ALA A 372 9.95 -22.63 1.64
N GLU A 373 9.47 -21.81 2.56
CA GLU A 373 8.19 -21.08 2.38
C GLU A 373 8.28 -20.09 1.22
N LYS A 374 9.35 -19.31 1.14
CA LYS A 374 9.57 -18.38 0.02
C LYS A 374 9.59 -19.10 -1.33
N GLN A 375 10.20 -20.29 -1.38
CA GLN A 375 10.27 -21.10 -2.61
C GLN A 375 8.87 -21.56 -3.03
N VAL A 376 8.03 -22.02 -2.11
CA VAL A 376 6.64 -22.42 -2.38
C VAL A 376 5.83 -21.23 -2.94
N VAL A 377 5.98 -20.06 -2.32
CA VAL A 377 5.33 -18.83 -2.81
C VAL A 377 5.81 -18.45 -4.21
N LEU A 378 7.11 -18.53 -4.48
CA LEU A 378 7.66 -18.26 -5.81
C LEU A 378 7.07 -19.20 -6.87
N GLU A 379 6.95 -20.49 -6.56
CA GLU A 379 6.36 -21.49 -7.47
C GLU A 379 4.90 -21.19 -7.75
N MET A 380 4.11 -20.80 -6.73
CA MET A 380 2.72 -20.37 -6.91
C MET A 380 2.62 -19.12 -7.81
N LEU A 381 3.43 -18.09 -7.58
CA LEU A 381 3.44 -16.89 -8.42
C LEU A 381 3.81 -17.19 -9.88
N ILE A 382 4.79 -18.06 -10.10
CA ILE A 382 5.17 -18.51 -11.46
C ILE A 382 4.04 -19.29 -12.13
N ALA A 383 3.32 -20.13 -11.39
CA ALA A 383 2.19 -20.89 -11.91
C ALA A 383 0.93 -20.03 -12.14
N GLY A 384 0.80 -18.93 -11.36
CA GLY A 384 -0.36 -18.04 -11.35
C GLY A 384 -0.34 -16.90 -12.36
N ASP A 385 0.60 -16.86 -13.30
CA ASP A 385 0.77 -15.75 -14.27
C ASP A 385 -0.28 -15.72 -15.41
N GLY A 386 -1.23 -16.64 -15.41
CA GLY A 386 -2.25 -16.75 -16.47
C GLY A 386 -1.70 -17.04 -17.87
N GLY A 387 -0.41 -17.36 -18.01
CA GLY A 387 0.28 -17.53 -19.29
C GLY A 387 0.71 -16.20 -19.94
N THR A 388 0.68 -15.10 -19.23
CA THR A 388 0.96 -13.75 -19.72
C THR A 388 2.40 -13.28 -19.45
N ASP A 389 3.09 -13.94 -18.54
CA ASP A 389 4.34 -13.51 -17.90
C ASP A 389 4.18 -12.21 -17.05
N TYR A 390 2.94 -11.84 -16.64
CA TYR A 390 2.61 -10.72 -15.76
C TYR A 390 1.83 -11.18 -14.53
N MET A 391 1.81 -10.33 -13.51
CA MET A 391 0.93 -10.47 -12.37
C MET A 391 -0.37 -9.70 -12.60
N HIS A 392 -1.48 -10.24 -12.09
CA HIS A 392 -2.82 -9.69 -12.21
C HIS A 392 -3.32 -9.23 -10.84
N GLU A 393 -4.54 -8.70 -10.78
CA GLU A 393 -5.17 -8.30 -9.51
C GLU A 393 -5.57 -9.55 -8.72
N GLY A 394 -6.54 -10.33 -9.21
CA GLY A 394 -6.96 -11.59 -8.64
C GLY A 394 -6.88 -12.71 -9.67
N VAL A 395 -6.42 -13.90 -9.26
CA VAL A 395 -6.25 -15.07 -10.13
C VAL A 395 -7.02 -16.24 -9.55
N ASN A 396 -7.83 -16.93 -10.36
CA ASN A 396 -8.58 -18.12 -9.94
C ASN A 396 -7.61 -19.21 -9.44
N ALA A 397 -7.78 -19.61 -8.20
CA ALA A 397 -6.86 -20.49 -7.48
C ALA A 397 -6.70 -21.90 -8.09
N SER A 398 -7.65 -22.33 -8.92
CA SER A 398 -7.61 -23.64 -9.58
C SER A 398 -7.47 -23.56 -11.11
N ASN A 399 -7.73 -22.39 -11.71
CA ASN A 399 -7.60 -22.14 -13.14
C ASN A 399 -6.95 -20.76 -13.39
N PRO A 400 -5.62 -20.62 -13.36
CA PRO A 400 -4.94 -19.34 -13.52
C PRO A 400 -5.21 -18.61 -14.85
N ALA A 401 -5.77 -19.26 -15.86
CA ALA A 401 -6.21 -18.58 -17.08
C ALA A 401 -7.43 -17.65 -16.86
N GLU A 402 -8.08 -17.75 -15.70
CA GLU A 402 -9.14 -16.85 -15.26
C GLU A 402 -8.57 -15.86 -14.24
N PHE A 403 -8.49 -14.59 -14.60
CA PHE A 403 -7.97 -13.54 -13.74
C PHE A 403 -8.71 -12.22 -13.97
N THR A 404 -8.59 -11.29 -13.01
CA THR A 404 -9.07 -9.93 -13.13
C THR A 404 -7.93 -9.00 -13.53
N ARG A 405 -8.23 -7.96 -14.30
CA ARG A 405 -7.32 -6.90 -14.79
C ARG A 405 -6.09 -7.43 -15.53
N ASP A 406 -6.13 -7.35 -16.85
CA ASP A 406 -5.01 -7.73 -17.72
C ASP A 406 -3.75 -6.91 -17.44
N TRP A 407 -3.91 -5.68 -16.95
CA TRP A 407 -2.83 -4.75 -16.70
C TRP A 407 -3.00 -4.05 -15.35
N PHE A 408 -2.31 -4.58 -14.33
CA PHE A 408 -2.30 -4.07 -12.97
C PHE A 408 -0.85 -3.94 -12.48
N ALA A 409 -0.29 -2.72 -12.56
CA ALA A 409 1.14 -2.51 -12.39
C ALA A 409 1.61 -2.65 -10.93
N TRP A 410 0.76 -2.39 -9.94
CA TRP A 410 1.11 -2.61 -8.54
C TRP A 410 1.47 -4.08 -8.25
N SER A 411 0.71 -5.02 -8.78
CA SER A 411 0.98 -6.45 -8.62
C SER A 411 2.34 -6.85 -9.23
N ASN A 412 2.67 -6.31 -10.40
CA ASN A 412 3.96 -6.52 -11.06
C ASN A 412 5.13 -5.97 -10.22
N ALA A 413 4.96 -4.80 -9.60
CA ALA A 413 5.97 -4.20 -8.74
C ALA A 413 6.20 -5.00 -7.45
N MET A 414 5.15 -5.50 -6.81
CA MET A 414 5.24 -6.33 -5.60
C MET A 414 5.92 -7.66 -5.87
N PHE A 415 5.59 -8.33 -6.98
CA PHE A 415 6.29 -9.52 -7.44
C PHE A 415 7.78 -9.24 -7.66
N SER A 416 8.10 -8.12 -8.30
CA SER A 416 9.50 -7.74 -8.56
C SER A 416 10.29 -7.52 -7.27
N GLU A 417 9.69 -6.85 -6.27
CA GLU A 417 10.32 -6.65 -4.96
C GLU A 417 10.54 -7.99 -4.23
N PHE A 418 9.57 -8.91 -4.31
CA PHE A 418 9.72 -10.25 -3.75
C PHE A 418 10.87 -11.04 -4.42
N VAL A 419 10.93 -11.07 -5.76
CA VAL A 419 12.00 -11.77 -6.50
C VAL A 419 13.37 -11.17 -6.18
N LEU A 420 13.47 -9.85 -6.08
CA LEU A 420 14.71 -9.17 -5.67
C LEU A 420 15.14 -9.58 -4.25
N SER A 421 14.19 -9.73 -3.32
CA SER A 421 14.49 -10.19 -1.96
C SER A 421 15.09 -11.60 -1.92
N LEU A 422 14.68 -12.48 -2.83
CA LEU A 422 15.28 -13.82 -3.00
C LEU A 422 16.72 -13.76 -3.52
N CYS A 423 17.09 -12.66 -4.17
CA CYS A 423 18.47 -12.37 -4.59
C CYS A 423 19.28 -11.64 -3.50
N GLY A 424 18.72 -11.47 -2.30
CA GLY A 424 19.34 -10.71 -1.20
C GLY A 424 19.33 -9.19 -1.44
N VAL A 425 18.43 -8.67 -2.29
CA VAL A 425 18.33 -7.26 -2.64
C VAL A 425 17.07 -6.67 -2.04
N TYR A 426 17.24 -5.63 -1.23
CA TYR A 426 16.18 -4.93 -0.54
C TYR A 426 16.31 -3.41 -0.76
N VAL A 427 15.19 -2.69 -0.74
CA VAL A 427 15.20 -1.24 -0.74
C VAL A 427 15.89 -0.75 0.54
N LYS A 428 16.97 0.01 0.38
CA LYS A 428 17.77 0.51 1.49
C LYS A 428 16.95 1.42 2.39
N GLY A 429 17.04 1.21 3.70
CA GLY A 429 16.25 1.93 4.70
C GLY A 429 14.83 1.38 4.87
N SER A 430 14.42 0.39 4.09
CA SER A 430 13.16 -0.32 4.33
C SER A 430 13.26 -1.25 5.56
N PRO A 431 12.13 -1.59 6.20
CA PRO A 431 12.13 -2.46 7.37
C PRO A 431 12.80 -3.83 7.14
N LEU A 432 12.64 -4.39 5.94
CA LEU A 432 13.22 -5.69 5.58
C LEU A 432 14.71 -5.64 5.19
N SER A 433 15.29 -4.44 5.09
CA SER A 433 16.72 -4.26 4.74
C SER A 433 17.67 -4.30 5.95
N LYS A 434 17.12 -4.51 7.15
CA LYS A 434 17.86 -4.53 8.43
C LYS A 434 18.56 -5.86 8.69
#